data_145c580ab96f65d6f3cc20279b4afa21
#
_entry.id   145c580ab96f65d6f3cc20279b4afa21
#
_cell.length_a   1.000
_cell.length_b   1.000
_cell.length_c   1.000
_cell.angle_alpha   90.00
_cell.angle_beta   90.00
_cell.angle_gamma   90.00
#
_symmetry.space_group_name_H-M   'P 1'
#
loop_
_entity.id
_entity.type
_entity.pdbx_description
1 polymer ?
#
loop_
_entity_poly.entity_id
_entity_poly.type
_entity_poly.pdbx_seq_one_letter_code
_entity_poly.pdbx_strand_id
1 'polypeptide(L)'
;MASQQTSSSTPLPSGNGPVTTVSSGQVVNGGTISPDATQVVSGGTANGMLLQGSSVFSAGSTGAGMTTQFARQDIIAGGAAVSTIVKDLAIQTVLDGGVASGTVLSGYLPPYALQNTSSFQVIESGGIAIDTVFSGKTGEAQRYTGLTQSFSYIKTFQTVESGGTVSGNQIGFGGASTIEAGGSSVDATLSGFSSSWNGWDFQTGQGVNVTSHVYATLDVSGYADETSVYNEAIMTVGGTADHTTVFSGGSLTALNGATLSHLTVSSGGTVSLGASTVLTDPLTIERGGGIVFTDISSTNGLSAVFVSAPSIQNVTSGATVQASSEAATSAVFLDVMSSGTVVKEIAVTSAFSSPIYFRNAPSGAGTEMLYGTPCYCPGTLIQTPQGERPVEDLVIGDLILTASGDALPIRWIGRRAYDPLFAYGNRDVLPILFHKGSLGNNLPKRDLTVSPLHAMLIDGYLIPALHLVNDHSILQIQKPETIRYIHIELDSHDILLAEGAPSESFLDDRSRGMFHNAHEYEALYPAALRQPPRYCAPRLEDGPELAQIHSRLKEHAKCFFPNKAA
;
A
#
# COMPACT_ATOMS: atom_id res chain seq x y z
N MET A 1 -14.56 16.28 16.09
CA MET A 1 -16.01 16.06 16.35
C MET A 1 -16.52 15.24 15.20
N ALA A 2 -16.50 13.92 15.37
CA ALA A 2 -17.03 12.99 14.37
C ALA A 2 -18.55 12.94 14.55
N SER A 3 -19.27 13.34 13.51
CA SER A 3 -20.71 13.16 13.43
C SER A 3 -21.00 11.68 13.23
N GLN A 4 -21.59 11.04 14.23
CA GLN A 4 -22.26 9.75 14.07
C GLN A 4 -23.36 9.93 13.00
N GLN A 5 -23.16 9.36 11.82
CA GLN A 5 -24.26 9.07 10.93
C GLN A 5 -24.98 7.83 11.48
N THR A 6 -26.09 8.07 12.17
CA THR A 6 -27.07 7.04 12.44
C THR A 6 -27.65 6.58 11.10
N SER A 7 -27.46 5.30 10.76
CA SER A 7 -28.14 4.65 9.64
C SER A 7 -29.64 4.62 9.92
N SER A 8 -30.35 5.65 9.46
CA SER A 8 -31.81 5.55 9.29
C SER A 8 -32.03 4.89 7.93
N SER A 9 -32.46 3.64 7.92
CA SER A 9 -33.03 3.00 6.75
C SER A 9 -34.24 3.83 6.31
N THR A 10 -34.02 4.78 5.41
CA THR A 10 -35.13 5.43 4.69
C THR A 10 -35.76 4.36 3.81
N PRO A 11 -37.06 4.05 3.93
CA PRO A 11 -37.69 3.09 3.04
C PRO A 11 -37.47 3.55 1.60
N LEU A 12 -36.97 2.64 0.76
CA LEU A 12 -36.80 2.88 -0.67
C LEU A 12 -38.15 3.29 -1.28
N PRO A 13 -38.20 4.31 -2.14
CA PRO A 13 -39.47 4.78 -2.69
C PRO A 13 -40.16 3.66 -3.48
N SER A 14 -41.41 3.38 -3.17
CA SER A 14 -42.25 2.43 -3.93
C SER A 14 -42.55 3.02 -5.31
N GLY A 15 -42.19 2.33 -6.38
CA GLY A 15 -42.60 2.69 -7.74
C GLY A 15 -44.14 2.57 -7.89
N ASN A 16 -44.79 3.58 -8.45
CA ASN A 16 -46.23 3.58 -8.71
C ASN A 16 -46.60 3.01 -10.10
N GLY A 17 -45.62 2.41 -10.82
CA GLY A 17 -45.75 1.92 -12.18
C GLY A 17 -46.21 0.45 -12.29
N PRO A 18 -46.25 -0.11 -13.51
CA PRO A 18 -46.71 -1.47 -13.76
C PRO A 18 -45.81 -2.49 -13.07
N VAL A 19 -46.42 -3.51 -12.46
CA VAL A 19 -45.73 -4.64 -11.84
C VAL A 19 -45.84 -5.87 -12.73
N THR A 20 -44.71 -6.50 -13.05
CA THR A 20 -44.65 -7.76 -13.78
C THR A 20 -44.08 -8.85 -12.85
N THR A 21 -44.61 -10.08 -12.91
CA THR A 21 -44.15 -11.18 -12.07
C THR A 21 -43.59 -12.31 -12.92
N VAL A 22 -42.44 -12.84 -12.55
CA VAL A 22 -41.85 -14.07 -13.10
C VAL A 22 -42.01 -15.15 -12.06
N SER A 23 -42.99 -16.02 -12.27
CA SER A 23 -43.39 -17.06 -11.31
C SER A 23 -42.64 -18.38 -11.53
N SER A 24 -42.82 -19.33 -10.58
CA SER A 24 -42.19 -20.62 -10.61
C SER A 24 -42.34 -21.35 -11.97
N GLY A 25 -41.24 -21.85 -12.50
CA GLY A 25 -41.16 -22.49 -13.81
C GLY A 25 -41.16 -21.56 -15.02
N GLN A 26 -41.30 -20.27 -14.82
CA GLN A 26 -41.17 -19.28 -15.91
C GLN A 26 -39.72 -18.83 -16.09
N VAL A 27 -39.32 -18.63 -17.35
CA VAL A 27 -38.02 -18.05 -17.71
C VAL A 27 -38.27 -16.85 -18.64
N VAL A 28 -37.80 -15.68 -18.24
CA VAL A 28 -37.85 -14.47 -19.04
C VAL A 28 -36.41 -14.14 -19.49
N ASN A 29 -36.20 -14.03 -20.81
CA ASN A 29 -34.91 -13.76 -21.39
C ASN A 29 -34.91 -12.38 -22.08
N GLY A 30 -34.04 -11.51 -21.63
CA GLY A 30 -33.93 -10.14 -22.10
C GLY A 30 -35.13 -9.27 -21.74
N GLY A 31 -35.04 -8.02 -22.11
CA GLY A 31 -36.09 -7.02 -21.86
C GLY A 31 -35.60 -5.87 -20.99
N THR A 32 -36.37 -4.78 -21.03
CA THR A 32 -36.07 -3.58 -20.25
C THR A 32 -37.18 -3.34 -19.25
N ILE A 33 -36.80 -3.14 -17.99
CA ILE A 33 -37.71 -2.63 -16.94
C ILE A 33 -37.55 -1.12 -16.96
N SER A 34 -38.63 -0.47 -17.43
CA SER A 34 -38.69 0.98 -17.64
C SER A 34 -38.80 1.76 -16.33
N PRO A 35 -38.61 3.08 -16.35
CA PRO A 35 -38.81 3.92 -15.17
C PRO A 35 -40.22 3.73 -14.58
N ASP A 36 -40.31 3.74 -13.25
CA ASP A 36 -41.47 3.43 -12.42
C ASP A 36 -42.01 1.99 -12.49
N ALA A 37 -41.49 1.12 -13.36
CA ALA A 37 -41.90 -0.27 -13.42
C ALA A 37 -41.18 -1.13 -12.39
N THR A 38 -41.84 -2.18 -11.90
CA THR A 38 -41.28 -3.18 -11.00
C THR A 38 -41.43 -4.58 -11.62
N GLN A 39 -40.34 -5.36 -11.61
CA GLN A 39 -40.40 -6.79 -11.89
C GLN A 39 -40.18 -7.56 -10.58
N VAL A 40 -41.08 -8.49 -10.29
CA VAL A 40 -40.97 -9.41 -9.16
C VAL A 40 -40.60 -10.79 -9.70
N VAL A 41 -39.45 -11.35 -9.27
CA VAL A 41 -38.99 -12.69 -9.63
C VAL A 41 -39.23 -13.61 -8.44
N SER A 42 -40.23 -14.49 -8.54
CA SER A 42 -40.68 -15.38 -7.45
C SER A 42 -40.72 -16.82 -7.92
N GLY A 43 -39.70 -17.61 -7.60
CA GLY A 43 -39.57 -18.99 -8.05
C GLY A 43 -39.31 -19.21 -9.53
N GLY A 44 -39.23 -18.13 -10.32
CA GLY A 44 -38.87 -18.14 -11.75
C GLY A 44 -37.45 -17.62 -11.98
N THR A 45 -37.08 -17.49 -13.27
CA THR A 45 -35.75 -16.99 -13.67
C THR A 45 -35.87 -15.82 -14.63
N ALA A 46 -35.18 -14.72 -14.36
CA ALA A 46 -35.03 -13.56 -15.24
C ALA A 46 -33.57 -13.46 -15.70
N ASN A 47 -33.32 -13.57 -17.01
CA ASN A 47 -31.99 -13.56 -17.59
C ASN A 47 -31.77 -12.30 -18.46
N GLY A 48 -30.61 -11.68 -18.36
CA GLY A 48 -30.18 -10.58 -19.24
C GLY A 48 -31.10 -9.36 -19.22
N MET A 49 -31.69 -9.05 -18.07
CA MET A 49 -32.59 -7.90 -17.92
C MET A 49 -31.82 -6.58 -17.86
N LEU A 50 -32.37 -5.53 -18.44
CA LEU A 50 -31.89 -4.16 -18.29
C LEU A 50 -32.88 -3.39 -17.40
N LEU A 51 -32.41 -2.92 -16.25
CA LEU A 51 -33.14 -2.00 -15.38
C LEU A 51 -32.62 -0.59 -15.67
N GLN A 52 -33.51 0.31 -16.06
CA GLN A 52 -33.13 1.68 -16.36
C GLN A 52 -34.15 2.66 -15.79
N GLY A 53 -33.76 3.40 -14.76
CA GLY A 53 -34.56 4.52 -14.23
C GLY A 53 -34.39 5.79 -15.06
N SER A 54 -35.06 6.85 -14.68
CA SER A 54 -34.91 8.16 -15.31
C SER A 54 -35.15 9.30 -14.34
N SER A 55 -34.59 10.46 -14.66
CA SER A 55 -34.99 11.72 -14.02
C SER A 55 -35.68 12.61 -15.04
N VAL A 56 -36.87 13.10 -14.72
CA VAL A 56 -37.64 13.99 -15.58
C VAL A 56 -37.63 15.38 -14.98
N PHE A 57 -37.16 16.34 -15.75
CA PHE A 57 -37.24 17.75 -15.40
C PHE A 57 -38.60 18.32 -15.94
N SER A 58 -39.47 18.76 -15.04
CA SER A 58 -40.69 19.46 -15.44
C SER A 58 -40.55 20.94 -15.12
N ALA A 59 -40.55 21.79 -16.14
CA ALA A 59 -40.66 23.24 -15.99
C ALA A 59 -42.16 23.61 -15.96
N GLY A 60 -42.72 23.76 -14.78
CA GLY A 60 -44.09 24.27 -14.62
C GLY A 60 -44.10 25.76 -14.29
N SER A 61 -45.24 26.43 -14.49
CA SER A 61 -45.42 27.87 -14.24
C SER A 61 -45.28 28.30 -12.77
N THR A 62 -45.15 27.35 -11.85
CA THR A 62 -45.00 27.58 -10.40
C THR A 62 -43.66 27.15 -9.82
N GLY A 63 -42.72 26.69 -10.64
CA GLY A 63 -41.39 26.26 -10.23
C GLY A 63 -40.84 25.09 -11.05
N ALA A 64 -39.54 25.02 -11.19
CA ALA A 64 -38.87 23.87 -11.79
C ALA A 64 -38.79 22.74 -10.75
N GLY A 65 -39.44 21.62 -11.01
CA GLY A 65 -39.40 20.41 -10.19
C GLY A 65 -38.66 19.27 -10.93
N MET A 66 -37.91 18.47 -10.20
CA MET A 66 -37.27 17.26 -10.72
C MET A 66 -37.95 16.04 -10.11
N THR A 67 -38.48 15.16 -10.94
CA THR A 67 -39.06 13.89 -10.50
C THR A 67 -38.15 12.76 -10.86
N THR A 68 -37.77 11.95 -9.88
CA THR A 68 -36.95 10.77 -10.04
C THR A 68 -37.82 9.53 -10.15
N GLN A 69 -37.63 8.74 -11.17
CA GLN A 69 -38.35 7.50 -11.44
C GLN A 69 -37.38 6.31 -11.42
N PHE A 70 -37.63 5.37 -10.51
CA PHE A 70 -36.78 4.19 -10.35
C PHE A 70 -37.34 2.98 -11.11
N ALA A 71 -36.48 2.27 -11.86
CA ALA A 71 -36.79 0.91 -12.30
C ALA A 71 -36.43 -0.07 -11.19
N ARG A 72 -37.29 -1.04 -10.86
CA ARG A 72 -37.06 -2.01 -9.78
C ARG A 72 -37.11 -3.45 -10.25
N GLN A 73 -36.25 -4.29 -9.65
CA GLN A 73 -36.35 -5.74 -9.71
C GLN A 73 -36.25 -6.30 -8.29
N ASP A 74 -37.28 -6.99 -7.85
CA ASP A 74 -37.32 -7.65 -6.53
C ASP A 74 -37.26 -9.15 -6.76
N ILE A 75 -36.20 -9.78 -6.23
CA ILE A 75 -35.94 -11.22 -6.36
C ILE A 75 -36.25 -11.86 -5.02
N ILE A 76 -37.31 -12.65 -4.98
CA ILE A 76 -37.86 -13.23 -3.76
C ILE A 76 -37.91 -14.75 -3.84
N ALA A 77 -38.02 -15.39 -2.71
CA ALA A 77 -38.25 -16.83 -2.48
C ALA A 77 -38.11 -17.76 -3.70
N GLY A 78 -36.95 -18.30 -3.91
CA GLY A 78 -36.64 -19.21 -5.01
C GLY A 78 -36.55 -18.56 -6.40
N GLY A 79 -36.65 -17.23 -6.47
CA GLY A 79 -36.42 -16.47 -7.71
C GLY A 79 -34.93 -16.33 -8.03
N ALA A 80 -34.60 -16.32 -9.31
CA ALA A 80 -33.25 -16.12 -9.78
C ALA A 80 -33.19 -15.00 -10.84
N ALA A 81 -32.26 -14.05 -10.68
CA ALA A 81 -31.90 -13.08 -11.71
C ALA A 81 -30.47 -13.31 -12.16
N VAL A 82 -30.25 -13.44 -13.47
CA VAL A 82 -28.97 -13.76 -14.05
C VAL A 82 -28.56 -12.69 -15.06
N SER A 83 -27.33 -12.19 -14.96
CA SER A 83 -26.76 -11.19 -15.88
C SER A 83 -27.62 -9.93 -16.03
N THR A 84 -28.16 -9.43 -14.92
CA THR A 84 -28.95 -8.19 -14.91
C THR A 84 -28.05 -6.98 -14.97
N ILE A 85 -28.39 -6.00 -15.82
CA ILE A 85 -27.76 -4.68 -15.85
C ILE A 85 -28.64 -3.68 -15.10
N VAL A 86 -28.13 -3.12 -14.01
CA VAL A 86 -28.80 -2.11 -13.18
C VAL A 86 -28.15 -0.77 -13.45
N LYS A 87 -28.91 0.18 -14.01
CA LYS A 87 -28.34 1.41 -14.55
C LYS A 87 -29.27 2.60 -14.30
N ASP A 88 -28.68 3.80 -14.14
CA ASP A 88 -29.40 5.08 -14.16
C ASP A 88 -30.61 5.13 -13.22
N LEU A 89 -30.39 5.24 -11.92
CA LEU A 89 -31.47 5.28 -10.92
C LEU A 89 -32.30 3.98 -10.85
N ALA A 90 -31.70 2.83 -11.18
CA ALA A 90 -32.38 1.56 -11.01
C ALA A 90 -31.96 0.86 -9.72
N ILE A 91 -32.85 0.01 -9.20
CA ILE A 91 -32.68 -0.72 -7.96
C ILE A 91 -32.96 -2.20 -8.18
N GLN A 92 -32.02 -3.05 -7.78
CA GLN A 92 -32.25 -4.48 -7.66
C GLN A 92 -32.24 -4.86 -6.18
N THR A 93 -33.30 -5.50 -5.69
CA THR A 93 -33.40 -6.00 -4.32
C THR A 93 -33.42 -7.51 -4.32
N VAL A 94 -32.56 -8.13 -3.52
CA VAL A 94 -32.51 -9.59 -3.35
C VAL A 94 -32.96 -9.91 -1.94
N LEU A 95 -34.14 -10.49 -1.83
CA LEU A 95 -34.78 -10.81 -0.57
C LEU A 95 -34.56 -12.27 -0.19
N ASP A 96 -35.12 -12.70 0.93
CA ASP A 96 -35.00 -14.04 1.47
C ASP A 96 -35.28 -15.13 0.42
N GLY A 97 -34.31 -16.03 0.25
CA GLY A 97 -34.33 -17.12 -0.72
C GLY A 97 -34.22 -16.69 -2.19
N GLY A 98 -34.01 -15.41 -2.48
CA GLY A 98 -33.72 -14.89 -3.80
C GLY A 98 -32.23 -14.97 -4.14
N VAL A 99 -31.90 -15.14 -5.42
CA VAL A 99 -30.50 -15.21 -5.91
C VAL A 99 -30.32 -14.28 -7.11
N ALA A 100 -29.33 -13.39 -7.03
CA ALA A 100 -28.83 -12.61 -8.17
C ALA A 100 -27.43 -13.10 -8.55
N SER A 101 -27.15 -13.29 -9.85
CA SER A 101 -25.81 -13.64 -10.30
C SER A 101 -25.40 -12.84 -11.54
N GLY A 102 -24.12 -12.45 -11.62
CA GLY A 102 -23.57 -11.68 -12.73
C GLY A 102 -24.26 -10.31 -12.90
N THR A 103 -24.69 -9.67 -11.82
CA THR A 103 -25.29 -8.33 -11.87
C THR A 103 -24.23 -7.30 -12.21
N VAL A 104 -24.50 -6.41 -13.16
CA VAL A 104 -23.66 -5.28 -13.50
C VAL A 104 -24.32 -3.99 -13.04
N LEU A 105 -23.72 -3.35 -12.03
CA LEU A 105 -24.11 -2.00 -11.59
C LEU A 105 -23.36 -0.99 -12.45
N SER A 106 -24.09 -0.17 -13.19
CA SER A 106 -23.50 0.87 -14.04
C SER A 106 -24.30 2.15 -13.97
N GLY A 107 -23.73 3.25 -14.39
CA GLY A 107 -24.43 4.52 -14.50
C GLY A 107 -24.04 5.26 -15.76
N TYR A 108 -24.79 6.29 -16.11
CA TYR A 108 -24.53 7.18 -17.24
C TYR A 108 -24.47 8.63 -16.77
N LEU A 109 -23.45 9.35 -17.22
CA LEU A 109 -23.35 10.81 -17.09
C LEU A 109 -23.83 11.44 -18.40
N PRO A 110 -25.06 11.97 -18.45
CA PRO A 110 -25.46 12.75 -19.60
C PRO A 110 -24.61 14.04 -19.66
N PRO A 111 -24.26 14.51 -20.87
CA PRO A 111 -23.32 15.63 -21.08
C PRO A 111 -23.73 16.97 -20.42
N TYR A 112 -24.94 17.10 -19.91
CA TYR A 112 -25.48 18.32 -19.29
C TYR A 112 -26.19 18.09 -17.94
N ALA A 113 -25.97 16.93 -17.28
CA ALA A 113 -26.70 16.64 -16.06
C ALA A 113 -26.07 17.30 -14.84
N LEU A 114 -26.91 18.02 -14.11
CA LEU A 114 -26.59 18.58 -12.80
C LEU A 114 -26.69 17.53 -11.66
N GLN A 115 -27.01 16.27 -11.96
CA GLN A 115 -27.19 15.21 -10.98
C GLN A 115 -26.57 13.89 -11.42
N ASN A 116 -25.95 13.21 -10.45
CA ASN A 116 -25.44 11.86 -10.60
C ASN A 116 -26.60 10.86 -10.63
N THR A 117 -26.62 9.98 -11.63
CA THR A 117 -27.58 8.88 -11.73
C THR A 117 -26.91 7.61 -11.18
N SER A 118 -27.08 7.35 -9.89
CA SER A 118 -26.53 6.15 -9.23
C SER A 118 -27.42 4.94 -9.45
N SER A 119 -26.85 3.75 -9.48
CA SER A 119 -27.53 2.47 -9.48
C SER A 119 -27.31 1.74 -8.15
N PHE A 120 -28.28 0.93 -7.73
CA PHE A 120 -28.31 0.33 -6.41
C PHE A 120 -28.61 -1.16 -6.48
N GLN A 121 -27.92 -1.94 -5.63
CA GLN A 121 -28.29 -3.31 -5.32
C GLN A 121 -28.38 -3.45 -3.80
N VAL A 122 -29.47 -4.02 -3.31
CA VAL A 122 -29.70 -4.26 -1.88
C VAL A 122 -29.90 -5.76 -1.67
N ILE A 123 -29.13 -6.34 -0.76
CA ILE A 123 -29.19 -7.74 -0.40
C ILE A 123 -29.73 -7.81 1.03
N GLU A 124 -30.99 -8.18 1.15
CA GLU A 124 -31.65 -8.31 2.45
C GLU A 124 -31.35 -9.66 3.10
N SER A 125 -31.84 -9.87 4.30
CA SER A 125 -31.69 -11.12 5.05
C SER A 125 -32.10 -12.33 4.23
N GLY A 126 -31.23 -13.34 4.13
CA GLY A 126 -31.47 -14.56 3.33
C GLY A 126 -31.31 -14.39 1.82
N GLY A 127 -31.07 -13.18 1.32
CA GLY A 127 -30.75 -12.91 -0.08
C GLY A 127 -29.28 -13.24 -0.41
N ILE A 128 -29.03 -13.67 -1.64
CA ILE A 128 -27.68 -14.02 -2.12
C ILE A 128 -27.39 -13.29 -3.43
N ALA A 129 -26.25 -12.58 -3.49
CA ALA A 129 -25.72 -12.04 -4.75
C ALA A 129 -24.33 -12.63 -5.05
N ILE A 130 -24.12 -13.00 -6.32
CA ILE A 130 -22.90 -13.65 -6.79
C ILE A 130 -22.37 -12.89 -8.01
N ASP A 131 -21.04 -12.65 -8.05
CA ASP A 131 -20.34 -12.05 -9.18
C ASP A 131 -20.93 -10.67 -9.57
N THR A 132 -21.20 -9.80 -8.60
CA THR A 132 -21.64 -8.42 -8.89
C THR A 132 -20.44 -7.59 -9.36
N VAL A 133 -20.58 -6.94 -10.51
CA VAL A 133 -19.56 -6.07 -11.12
C VAL A 133 -20.00 -4.61 -11.02
N PHE A 134 -19.17 -3.79 -10.43
CA PHE A 134 -19.37 -2.33 -10.35
C PHE A 134 -18.60 -1.68 -11.51
N SER A 135 -19.35 -1.19 -12.49
CA SER A 135 -18.79 -0.55 -13.68
C SER A 135 -19.05 0.97 -13.64
N GLY A 136 -18.19 1.69 -12.95
CA GLY A 136 -18.17 3.15 -13.01
C GLY A 136 -17.81 3.64 -14.41
N LYS A 137 -18.29 4.80 -14.80
CA LYS A 137 -17.81 5.51 -16.01
C LYS A 137 -17.23 6.86 -15.59
N THR A 138 -16.04 7.16 -16.11
CA THR A 138 -15.51 8.51 -16.10
C THR A 138 -16.23 9.30 -17.19
N GLY A 139 -16.90 10.39 -16.84
CA GLY A 139 -17.39 11.35 -17.82
C GLY A 139 -16.24 12.19 -18.36
N GLU A 140 -16.26 12.52 -19.64
CA GLU A 140 -15.36 13.54 -20.18
C GLU A 140 -15.60 14.87 -19.45
N ALA A 141 -14.50 15.52 -19.03
CA ALA A 141 -14.56 16.82 -18.38
C ALA A 141 -15.24 17.83 -19.30
N GLN A 142 -16.42 18.31 -18.94
CA GLN A 142 -17.06 19.39 -19.69
C GLN A 142 -16.34 20.72 -19.39
N ARG A 143 -15.90 21.37 -20.45
CA ARG A 143 -15.41 22.74 -20.42
C ARG A 143 -16.54 23.70 -20.09
N TYR A 144 -16.53 24.24 -18.90
CA TYR A 144 -17.22 25.51 -18.62
C TYR A 144 -16.18 26.62 -18.59
N THR A 145 -16.44 27.66 -19.36
CA THR A 145 -15.65 28.89 -19.36
C THR A 145 -15.72 29.54 -17.99
N GLY A 146 -14.62 29.49 -17.25
CA GLY A 146 -14.40 30.34 -16.08
C GLY A 146 -14.45 29.71 -14.70
N LEU A 147 -14.57 28.38 -14.55
CA LEU A 147 -14.54 27.70 -13.24
C LEU A 147 -13.71 26.41 -13.30
N THR A 148 -13.09 26.07 -12.18
CA THR A 148 -12.29 24.86 -11.95
C THR A 148 -12.94 23.61 -12.56
N GLN A 149 -12.19 22.87 -13.37
CA GLN A 149 -12.62 21.58 -13.91
C GLN A 149 -12.80 20.58 -12.74
N SER A 150 -14.03 20.15 -12.51
CA SER A 150 -14.32 19.02 -11.63
C SER A 150 -14.71 17.81 -12.48
N PHE A 151 -14.07 16.66 -12.21
CA PHE A 151 -14.56 15.39 -12.75
C PHE A 151 -15.82 14.98 -12.01
N SER A 152 -16.87 14.72 -12.75
CA SER A 152 -18.03 14.00 -12.23
C SER A 152 -17.86 12.52 -12.57
N TYR A 153 -17.91 11.65 -11.58
CA TYR A 153 -17.98 10.21 -11.75
C TYR A 153 -19.28 9.67 -11.17
N ILE A 154 -19.74 8.58 -11.74
CA ILE A 154 -20.97 7.94 -11.27
C ILE A 154 -20.61 6.97 -10.17
N LYS A 155 -21.32 7.05 -9.07
CA LYS A 155 -21.26 6.08 -7.98
C LYS A 155 -22.28 4.98 -8.22
N THR A 156 -21.86 3.74 -7.99
CA THR A 156 -22.71 2.56 -7.95
C THR A 156 -22.66 2.00 -6.54
N PHE A 157 -23.80 1.61 -5.99
CA PHE A 157 -23.91 1.24 -4.59
C PHE A 157 -24.45 -0.18 -4.42
N GLN A 158 -23.88 -0.93 -3.49
CA GLN A 158 -24.45 -2.16 -2.97
C GLN A 158 -24.52 -2.05 -1.45
N THR A 159 -25.62 -2.51 -0.88
CA THR A 159 -25.79 -2.66 0.56
C THR A 159 -26.14 -4.12 0.86
N VAL A 160 -25.41 -4.73 1.77
CA VAL A 160 -25.64 -6.09 2.25
C VAL A 160 -26.12 -5.98 3.70
N GLU A 161 -27.40 -6.21 3.89
CA GLU A 161 -28.03 -6.11 5.20
C GLU A 161 -27.74 -7.35 6.05
N SER A 162 -28.14 -7.31 7.32
CA SER A 162 -27.97 -8.41 8.24
C SER A 162 -28.60 -9.72 7.69
N GLY A 163 -27.81 -10.76 7.59
CA GLY A 163 -28.21 -12.07 7.02
C GLY A 163 -28.15 -12.16 5.50
N GLY A 164 -27.84 -11.06 4.79
CA GLY A 164 -27.53 -11.08 3.37
C GLY A 164 -26.10 -11.56 3.09
N THR A 165 -25.89 -12.18 1.93
CA THR A 165 -24.59 -12.71 1.54
C THR A 165 -24.22 -12.30 0.12
N VAL A 166 -22.98 -11.85 -0.08
CA VAL A 166 -22.41 -11.61 -1.41
C VAL A 166 -21.11 -12.38 -1.60
N SER A 167 -20.83 -12.80 -2.84
CA SER A 167 -19.58 -13.45 -3.20
C SER A 167 -19.11 -13.04 -4.59
N GLY A 168 -17.78 -13.05 -4.82
CA GLY A 168 -17.19 -12.74 -6.12
C GLY A 168 -17.37 -11.28 -6.57
N ASN A 169 -17.55 -10.33 -5.66
CA ASN A 169 -17.75 -8.93 -6.00
C ASN A 169 -16.53 -8.31 -6.66
N GLN A 170 -16.70 -7.67 -7.82
CA GLN A 170 -15.67 -6.87 -8.49
C GLN A 170 -16.02 -5.38 -8.36
N ILE A 171 -15.47 -4.73 -7.34
CA ILE A 171 -15.74 -3.32 -7.03
C ILE A 171 -14.74 -2.45 -7.79
N GLY A 172 -15.16 -1.97 -8.96
CA GLY A 172 -14.39 -1.06 -9.79
C GLY A 172 -14.48 0.39 -9.32
N PHE A 173 -13.82 1.29 -10.03
CA PHE A 173 -13.78 2.73 -9.71
C PHE A 173 -15.19 3.34 -9.61
N GLY A 174 -15.42 4.15 -8.57
CA GLY A 174 -16.71 4.73 -8.26
C GLY A 174 -17.73 3.75 -7.67
N GLY A 175 -17.38 2.47 -7.52
CA GLY A 175 -18.17 1.48 -6.80
C GLY A 175 -18.03 1.62 -5.29
N ALA A 176 -19.13 1.44 -4.58
CA ALA A 176 -19.16 1.42 -3.12
C ALA A 176 -20.04 0.27 -2.65
N SER A 177 -19.47 -0.66 -1.87
CA SER A 177 -20.21 -1.74 -1.21
C SER A 177 -20.15 -1.54 0.30
N THR A 178 -21.29 -1.71 0.97
CA THR A 178 -21.41 -1.63 2.42
C THR A 178 -21.95 -2.95 2.95
N ILE A 179 -21.21 -3.58 3.83
CA ILE A 179 -21.60 -4.81 4.53
C ILE A 179 -22.02 -4.41 5.94
N GLU A 180 -23.32 -4.41 6.19
CA GLU A 180 -23.87 -4.07 7.50
C GLU A 180 -23.59 -5.16 8.53
N ALA A 181 -23.78 -4.83 9.81
CA ALA A 181 -23.62 -5.79 10.89
C ALA A 181 -24.51 -7.03 10.70
N GLY A 182 -23.92 -8.21 10.64
CA GLY A 182 -24.60 -9.48 10.35
C GLY A 182 -24.71 -9.83 8.86
N GLY A 183 -24.31 -8.93 7.94
CA GLY A 183 -24.10 -9.26 6.53
C GLY A 183 -22.73 -9.87 6.27
N SER A 184 -22.56 -10.55 5.14
CA SER A 184 -21.27 -11.17 4.78
C SER A 184 -20.88 -10.95 3.33
N SER A 185 -19.57 -10.81 3.11
CA SER A 185 -18.92 -10.70 1.78
C SER A 185 -17.76 -11.70 1.71
N VAL A 186 -17.68 -12.44 0.60
CA VAL A 186 -16.60 -13.40 0.35
C VAL A 186 -16.04 -13.18 -1.04
N ASP A 187 -14.71 -13.28 -1.22
CA ASP A 187 -14.00 -13.13 -2.49
C ASP A 187 -14.30 -11.80 -3.18
N ALA A 188 -14.08 -10.69 -2.46
CA ALA A 188 -14.23 -9.37 -3.04
C ALA A 188 -12.90 -8.84 -3.60
N THR A 189 -12.95 -8.27 -4.81
CA THR A 189 -11.83 -7.57 -5.44
C THR A 189 -12.15 -6.09 -5.62
N LEU A 190 -11.30 -5.21 -5.06
CA LEU A 190 -11.44 -3.77 -5.13
C LEU A 190 -10.33 -3.16 -5.98
N SER A 191 -10.68 -2.32 -6.95
CA SER A 191 -9.71 -1.62 -7.79
C SER A 191 -10.24 -0.26 -8.23
N GLY A 192 -9.64 0.80 -7.74
CA GLY A 192 -9.95 2.17 -8.16
C GLY A 192 -9.20 2.58 -9.42
N PHE A 193 -9.26 3.86 -9.75
CA PHE A 193 -8.61 4.43 -10.93
C PHE A 193 -8.07 5.83 -10.64
N SER A 194 -6.86 6.11 -11.11
CA SER A 194 -6.30 7.46 -11.13
C SER A 194 -5.94 7.88 -12.54
N SER A 195 -6.19 9.14 -12.87
CA SER A 195 -5.84 9.72 -14.16
C SER A 195 -5.21 11.09 -13.94
N SER A 196 -4.11 11.34 -14.63
CA SER A 196 -3.45 12.64 -14.64
C SER A 196 -3.52 13.23 -16.05
N TRP A 197 -3.80 14.52 -16.14
CA TRP A 197 -3.77 15.26 -17.41
C TRP A 197 -3.22 16.66 -17.20
N ASN A 198 -2.68 17.23 -18.26
CA ASN A 198 -2.24 18.61 -18.28
C ASN A 198 -3.45 19.55 -18.42
N GLY A 199 -3.85 20.17 -17.33
CA GLY A 199 -4.84 21.26 -17.29
C GLY A 199 -4.20 22.62 -17.53
N TRP A 200 -5.03 23.65 -17.70
CA TRP A 200 -4.61 25.03 -17.80
C TRP A 200 -5.28 25.82 -16.68
N ASP A 201 -4.48 26.46 -15.83
CA ASP A 201 -4.99 27.38 -14.83
C ASP A 201 -5.19 28.76 -15.44
N PHE A 202 -6.44 29.16 -15.62
CA PHE A 202 -6.79 30.44 -16.22
C PHE A 202 -6.53 31.64 -15.33
N GLN A 203 -6.32 31.46 -14.02
CA GLN A 203 -5.97 32.53 -13.09
C GLN A 203 -4.49 32.88 -13.13
N THR A 204 -3.63 31.87 -13.25
CA THR A 204 -2.18 32.05 -13.27
C THR A 204 -1.60 32.03 -14.69
N GLY A 205 -2.35 31.59 -15.68
CA GLY A 205 -1.89 31.45 -17.06
C GLY A 205 -0.83 30.35 -17.25
N GLN A 206 -0.78 29.38 -16.36
CA GLN A 206 0.21 28.28 -16.38
C GLN A 206 -0.45 26.93 -16.62
N GLY A 207 0.30 26.00 -17.22
CA GLY A 207 -0.07 24.60 -17.28
C GLY A 207 0.03 23.98 -15.87
N VAL A 208 -1.02 23.31 -15.43
CA VAL A 208 -1.08 22.55 -14.17
C VAL A 208 -1.33 21.10 -14.46
N ASN A 209 -0.58 20.23 -13.79
CA ASN A 209 -0.85 18.79 -13.83
C ASN A 209 -1.94 18.49 -12.80
N VAL A 210 -3.09 18.01 -13.27
CA VAL A 210 -4.23 17.67 -12.41
C VAL A 210 -4.35 16.15 -12.36
N THR A 211 -4.25 15.58 -11.14
CA THR A 211 -4.51 14.17 -10.91
C THR A 211 -5.87 14.01 -10.24
N SER A 212 -6.69 13.13 -10.80
CA SER A 212 -7.98 12.75 -10.20
C SER A 212 -7.94 11.29 -9.77
N HIS A 213 -8.35 11.05 -8.54
CA HIS A 213 -8.45 9.71 -7.95
C HIS A 213 -9.93 9.34 -7.83
N VAL A 214 -10.31 8.17 -8.32
CA VAL A 214 -11.66 7.62 -8.18
C VAL A 214 -11.54 6.28 -7.47
N TYR A 215 -11.93 6.27 -6.21
CA TYR A 215 -11.77 5.11 -5.34
C TYR A 215 -12.85 4.06 -5.57
N ALA A 216 -12.48 2.79 -5.42
CA ALA A 216 -13.37 1.69 -5.10
C ALA A 216 -13.43 1.57 -3.57
N THR A 217 -14.62 1.45 -2.96
CA THR A 217 -14.76 1.38 -1.51
C THR A 217 -15.54 0.15 -1.04
N LEU A 218 -15.08 -0.43 0.07
CA LEU A 218 -15.78 -1.49 0.80
C LEU A 218 -15.80 -1.15 2.28
N ASP A 219 -16.98 -0.89 2.82
CA ASP A 219 -17.19 -0.60 4.24
C ASP A 219 -17.80 -1.83 4.93
N VAL A 220 -17.07 -2.41 5.89
CA VAL A 220 -17.40 -3.68 6.54
C VAL A 220 -17.72 -3.45 8.01
N SER A 221 -18.99 -3.44 8.36
CA SER A 221 -19.47 -3.54 9.75
C SER A 221 -19.88 -4.97 10.13
N GLY A 222 -20.06 -5.85 9.15
CA GLY A 222 -20.32 -7.27 9.28
C GLY A 222 -19.05 -8.13 9.14
N TYR A 223 -19.08 -9.09 8.24
CA TYR A 223 -17.98 -10.02 7.97
C TYR A 223 -17.51 -9.92 6.51
N ALA A 224 -16.20 -9.88 6.30
CA ALA A 224 -15.58 -10.02 4.98
C ALA A 224 -14.49 -11.07 5.01
N ASP A 225 -14.39 -11.88 3.96
CA ASP A 225 -13.38 -12.94 3.79
C ASP A 225 -12.79 -12.89 2.37
N GLU A 226 -11.55 -13.36 2.21
CA GLU A 226 -10.85 -13.47 0.93
C GLU A 226 -10.88 -12.17 0.11
N THR A 227 -10.64 -11.01 0.77
CA THR A 227 -10.74 -9.70 0.11
C THR A 227 -9.38 -9.25 -0.44
N SER A 228 -9.36 -8.81 -1.70
CA SER A 228 -8.20 -8.23 -2.37
C SER A 228 -8.38 -6.73 -2.63
N VAL A 229 -7.49 -5.88 -2.08
CA VAL A 229 -7.57 -4.41 -2.16
C VAL A 229 -6.41 -3.89 -3.00
N TYR A 230 -6.69 -3.46 -4.23
CA TYR A 230 -5.69 -2.99 -5.19
C TYR A 230 -5.59 -1.45 -5.24
N ASN A 231 -4.83 -0.94 -6.21
CA ASN A 231 -4.59 0.49 -6.42
C ASN A 231 -5.87 1.33 -6.39
N GLU A 232 -5.80 2.49 -5.70
CA GLU A 232 -6.94 3.43 -5.55
C GLU A 232 -8.19 2.76 -4.96
N ALA A 233 -8.02 1.74 -4.12
CA ALA A 233 -9.11 1.11 -3.40
C ALA A 233 -8.96 1.31 -1.90
N ILE A 234 -10.09 1.47 -1.22
CA ILE A 234 -10.17 1.70 0.23
C ILE A 234 -11.13 0.68 0.84
N MET A 235 -10.63 -0.08 1.80
CA MET A 235 -11.44 -0.95 2.65
C MET A 235 -11.49 -0.38 4.06
N THR A 236 -12.68 -0.20 4.62
CA THR A 236 -12.88 0.22 6.01
C THR A 236 -13.51 -0.91 6.79
N VAL A 237 -12.92 -1.31 7.90
CA VAL A 237 -13.40 -2.44 8.72
C VAL A 237 -13.76 -1.95 10.11
N GLY A 238 -15.04 -2.04 10.45
CA GLY A 238 -15.57 -1.85 11.80
C GLY A 238 -16.05 -3.16 12.42
N GLY A 239 -16.26 -4.20 11.60
CA GLY A 239 -16.62 -5.57 11.98
C GLY A 239 -15.42 -6.52 11.94
N THR A 240 -15.55 -7.60 11.18
CA THR A 240 -14.50 -8.62 11.02
C THR A 240 -14.05 -8.74 9.57
N ALA A 241 -12.73 -8.79 9.35
CA ALA A 241 -12.14 -9.14 8.06
C ALA A 241 -11.13 -10.29 8.23
N ASP A 242 -11.25 -11.29 7.36
CA ASP A 242 -10.39 -12.46 7.32
C ASP A 242 -9.76 -12.61 5.93
N HIS A 243 -8.59 -13.27 5.81
CA HIS A 243 -7.86 -13.51 4.55
C HIS A 243 -7.84 -12.30 3.61
N THR A 244 -7.53 -11.11 4.15
CA THR A 244 -7.47 -9.87 3.36
C THR A 244 -6.04 -9.60 2.88
N THR A 245 -5.88 -9.29 1.59
CA THR A 245 -4.59 -8.84 1.03
C THR A 245 -4.70 -7.42 0.50
N VAL A 246 -3.84 -6.53 1.01
CA VAL A 246 -3.74 -5.14 0.57
C VAL A 246 -2.54 -4.99 -0.35
N PHE A 247 -2.79 -4.82 -1.63
CA PHE A 247 -1.78 -4.66 -2.68
C PHE A 247 -1.34 -3.21 -2.85
N SER A 248 -0.36 -2.99 -3.74
CA SER A 248 0.20 -1.67 -4.03
C SER A 248 -0.89 -0.64 -4.36
N GLY A 249 -0.84 0.51 -3.67
CA GLY A 249 -1.80 1.60 -3.80
C GLY A 249 -3.17 1.35 -3.17
N GLY A 250 -3.40 0.15 -2.61
CA GLY A 250 -4.57 -0.18 -1.80
C GLY A 250 -4.42 0.29 -0.35
N SER A 251 -5.53 0.57 0.30
CA SER A 251 -5.57 0.98 1.71
C SER A 251 -6.65 0.25 2.49
N LEU A 252 -6.30 -0.27 3.68
CA LEU A 252 -7.25 -0.80 4.66
C LEU A 252 -7.20 0.06 5.92
N THR A 253 -8.37 0.46 6.41
CA THR A 253 -8.52 1.16 7.68
C THR A 253 -9.36 0.32 8.64
N ALA A 254 -8.74 -0.17 9.70
CA ALA A 254 -9.43 -0.82 10.79
C ALA A 254 -9.89 0.22 11.82
N LEU A 255 -11.19 0.29 12.04
CA LEU A 255 -11.78 1.17 13.05
C LEU A 255 -11.63 0.55 14.44
N ASN A 256 -11.93 1.34 15.46
CA ASN A 256 -11.89 0.87 16.85
C ASN A 256 -12.85 -0.32 17.05
N GLY A 257 -12.31 -1.42 17.56
CA GLY A 257 -13.06 -2.66 17.81
C GLY A 257 -13.13 -3.63 16.62
N ALA A 258 -12.55 -3.27 15.47
CA ALA A 258 -12.43 -4.19 14.35
C ALA A 258 -11.61 -5.43 14.70
N THR A 259 -11.99 -6.57 14.13
CA THR A 259 -11.23 -7.82 14.23
C THR A 259 -10.65 -8.18 12.86
N LEU A 260 -9.34 -8.42 12.81
CA LEU A 260 -8.63 -8.79 11.60
C LEU A 260 -7.92 -10.14 11.82
N SER A 261 -8.01 -11.04 10.84
CA SER A 261 -7.25 -12.28 10.79
C SER A 261 -6.65 -12.47 9.40
N HIS A 262 -5.53 -13.21 9.31
CA HIS A 262 -4.82 -13.54 8.06
C HIS A 262 -4.63 -12.31 7.13
N LEU A 263 -4.31 -11.14 7.71
CA LEU A 263 -4.11 -9.92 6.93
C LEU A 263 -2.68 -9.86 6.37
N THR A 264 -2.58 -9.68 5.05
CA THR A 264 -1.31 -9.47 4.34
C THR A 264 -1.26 -8.07 3.73
N VAL A 265 -0.17 -7.35 3.97
CA VAL A 265 0.11 -6.03 3.37
C VAL A 265 1.29 -6.18 2.43
N SER A 266 1.03 -6.16 1.13
CA SER A 266 2.05 -6.25 0.10
C SER A 266 2.75 -4.91 -0.15
N SER A 267 3.83 -4.93 -0.93
CA SER A 267 4.60 -3.75 -1.28
C SER A 267 3.72 -2.61 -1.82
N GLY A 268 3.81 -1.44 -1.21
CA GLY A 268 3.01 -0.25 -1.57
C GLY A 268 1.57 -0.28 -1.07
N GLY A 269 1.13 -1.35 -0.41
CA GLY A 269 -0.14 -1.40 0.33
C GLY A 269 -0.02 -0.72 1.69
N THR A 270 -1.12 -0.23 2.24
CA THR A 270 -1.12 0.43 3.55
C THR A 270 -2.26 -0.07 4.43
N VAL A 271 -1.96 -0.36 5.69
CA VAL A 271 -2.96 -0.66 6.71
C VAL A 271 -2.94 0.38 7.83
N SER A 272 -4.10 0.91 8.19
CA SER A 272 -4.29 1.81 9.32
C SER A 272 -5.01 1.09 10.44
N LEU A 273 -4.43 1.04 11.64
CA LEU A 273 -4.97 0.33 12.80
C LEU A 273 -5.49 1.30 13.84
N GLY A 274 -6.78 1.17 14.20
CA GLY A 274 -7.40 1.90 15.30
C GLY A 274 -7.00 1.37 16.68
N ALA A 275 -7.32 2.11 17.73
CA ALA A 275 -6.85 1.86 19.10
C ALA A 275 -7.19 0.47 19.67
N SER A 276 -8.38 -0.03 19.37
CA SER A 276 -8.88 -1.31 19.91
C SER A 276 -9.05 -2.37 18.82
N THR A 277 -8.28 -2.26 17.73
CA THR A 277 -8.23 -3.31 16.69
C THR A 277 -7.67 -4.59 17.31
N VAL A 278 -8.35 -5.70 17.06
CA VAL A 278 -7.94 -7.04 17.47
C VAL A 278 -7.35 -7.77 16.27
N LEU A 279 -6.09 -8.21 16.41
CA LEU A 279 -5.49 -9.16 15.46
C LEU A 279 -5.57 -10.55 16.09
N THR A 280 -6.28 -11.47 15.45
CA THR A 280 -6.37 -12.87 15.94
C THR A 280 -5.16 -13.69 15.50
N ASP A 281 -4.55 -13.29 14.39
CA ASP A 281 -3.33 -13.87 13.82
C ASP A 281 -2.29 -12.77 13.56
N PRO A 282 -1.00 -13.13 13.50
CA PRO A 282 0.03 -12.15 13.19
C PRO A 282 -0.21 -11.46 11.85
N LEU A 283 -0.18 -10.13 11.84
CA LEU A 283 -0.22 -9.33 10.61
C LEU A 283 1.04 -9.60 9.78
N THR A 284 0.86 -10.04 8.53
CA THR A 284 1.95 -10.24 7.59
C THR A 284 2.21 -8.97 6.80
N ILE A 285 3.43 -8.44 6.88
CA ILE A 285 3.84 -7.26 6.11
C ILE A 285 5.01 -7.63 5.22
N GLU A 286 4.78 -7.52 3.92
CA GLU A 286 5.82 -7.69 2.93
C GLU A 286 6.66 -6.41 2.82
N ARG A 287 7.80 -6.53 2.13
CA ARG A 287 8.68 -5.40 1.90
C ARG A 287 7.95 -4.24 1.22
N GLY A 288 8.10 -3.03 1.78
CA GLY A 288 7.45 -1.83 1.28
C GLY A 288 5.95 -1.74 1.59
N GLY A 289 5.40 -2.71 2.33
CA GLY A 289 4.08 -2.58 2.95
C GLY A 289 4.11 -1.56 4.09
N GLY A 290 3.05 -0.80 4.29
CA GLY A 290 2.95 0.26 5.29
C GLY A 290 1.98 -0.05 6.43
N ILE A 291 2.38 0.28 7.67
CA ILE A 291 1.49 0.33 8.83
C ILE A 291 1.34 1.77 9.30
N VAL A 292 0.10 2.16 9.59
CA VAL A 292 -0.26 3.45 10.19
C VAL A 292 -1.01 3.19 11.49
N PHE A 293 -0.55 3.74 12.62
CA PHE A 293 -1.29 3.71 13.88
C PHE A 293 -2.09 4.99 14.03
N THR A 294 -3.42 4.91 13.96
CA THR A 294 -4.31 6.07 14.03
C THR A 294 -4.60 6.51 15.47
N ASP A 295 -4.49 5.58 16.43
CA ASP A 295 -4.63 5.87 17.84
C ASP A 295 -3.79 4.87 18.64
N ILE A 296 -2.90 5.39 19.51
CA ILE A 296 -1.96 4.63 20.32
C ILE A 296 -2.41 4.45 21.76
N SER A 297 -3.63 4.81 22.09
CA SER A 297 -4.12 4.81 23.48
C SER A 297 -4.50 3.43 24.04
N SER A 298 -4.51 2.37 23.22
CA SER A 298 -4.91 1.02 23.63
C SER A 298 -3.75 0.03 23.59
N THR A 299 -3.60 -0.75 24.65
CA THR A 299 -2.51 -1.71 24.91
C THR A 299 -2.84 -3.16 24.55
N ASN A 300 -3.78 -3.43 23.65
CA ASN A 300 -4.03 -4.82 23.26
C ASN A 300 -2.84 -5.38 22.49
N GLY A 301 -2.34 -6.55 22.90
CA GLY A 301 -1.19 -7.21 22.31
C GLY A 301 -1.42 -7.49 20.83
N LEU A 302 -0.81 -6.68 19.98
CA LEU A 302 -0.74 -6.93 18.55
C LEU A 302 0.49 -7.78 18.26
N SER A 303 0.34 -8.78 17.40
CA SER A 303 1.49 -9.51 16.86
C SER A 303 1.60 -9.30 15.37
N ALA A 304 2.83 -9.17 14.86
CA ALA A 304 3.07 -8.99 13.44
C ALA A 304 4.23 -9.87 12.97
N VAL A 305 4.07 -10.51 11.81
CA VAL A 305 5.13 -11.20 11.10
C VAL A 305 5.64 -10.28 9.99
N PHE A 306 6.89 -9.86 10.09
CA PHE A 306 7.52 -9.09 9.05
C PHE A 306 8.31 -10.02 8.14
N VAL A 307 7.89 -10.13 6.90
CA VAL A 307 8.60 -10.91 5.87
C VAL A 307 9.81 -10.11 5.38
N SER A 308 9.75 -8.77 5.46
CA SER A 308 10.85 -7.84 5.17
C SER A 308 10.55 -6.45 5.76
N ALA A 309 11.45 -5.48 5.58
CA ALA A 309 11.34 -4.15 6.18
C ALA A 309 10.07 -3.36 5.75
N PRO A 310 9.08 -3.16 6.63
CA PRO A 310 7.92 -2.32 6.34
C PRO A 310 8.22 -0.85 6.59
N SER A 311 7.42 0.02 5.99
CA SER A 311 7.33 1.42 6.39
C SER A 311 6.31 1.56 7.54
N ILE A 312 6.75 2.04 8.70
CA ILE A 312 5.87 2.30 9.84
C ILE A 312 5.69 3.80 9.97
N GLN A 313 4.48 4.27 9.75
CA GLN A 313 4.13 5.67 9.92
C GLN A 313 3.42 5.89 11.25
N ASN A 314 3.81 6.96 11.95
CA ASN A 314 3.21 7.35 13.20
C ASN A 314 2.40 8.64 12.99
N VAL A 315 1.11 8.56 13.16
CA VAL A 315 0.18 9.67 12.87
C VAL A 315 0.07 10.64 14.05
N THR A 316 0.51 10.25 15.25
CA THR A 316 0.46 11.12 16.44
C THR A 316 1.77 11.89 16.59
N SER A 317 1.66 13.22 16.59
CA SER A 317 2.80 14.11 16.86
C SER A 317 3.47 13.75 18.21
N GLY A 318 4.77 13.46 18.17
CA GLY A 318 5.56 13.15 19.37
C GLY A 318 5.63 11.68 19.79
N ALA A 319 5.01 10.76 19.04
CA ALA A 319 5.22 9.34 19.28
C ALA A 319 6.44 8.82 18.48
N THR A 320 7.16 7.88 19.08
CA THR A 320 8.31 7.20 18.46
C THR A 320 8.12 5.70 18.56
N VAL A 321 8.71 4.96 17.63
CA VAL A 321 8.74 3.49 17.69
C VAL A 321 10.16 3.05 17.98
N GLN A 322 10.34 2.12 18.90
CA GLN A 322 11.63 1.52 19.23
C GLN A 322 11.49 0.00 19.31
N ALA A 323 12.59 -0.72 19.11
CA ALA A 323 12.63 -2.15 19.39
C ALA A 323 12.97 -2.37 20.86
N SER A 324 12.27 -3.29 21.51
CA SER A 324 12.66 -3.88 22.77
C SER A 324 12.80 -5.40 22.61
N SER A 325 13.61 -6.02 23.44
CA SER A 325 13.76 -7.48 23.48
C SER A 325 13.63 -7.98 24.90
N GLU A 326 12.84 -9.01 25.09
CA GLU A 326 12.74 -9.69 26.37
C GLU A 326 13.80 -10.79 26.44
N ALA A 327 14.78 -10.62 27.33
CA ALA A 327 15.92 -11.52 27.45
C ALA A 327 15.54 -12.98 27.82
N ALA A 328 14.37 -13.18 28.43
CA ALA A 328 13.90 -14.50 28.87
C ALA A 328 13.28 -15.33 27.73
N THR A 329 12.72 -14.70 26.69
CA THR A 329 11.95 -15.38 25.65
C THR A 329 12.55 -15.24 24.26
N SER A 330 13.60 -14.42 24.09
CA SER A 330 14.15 -14.00 22.79
C SER A 330 13.10 -13.36 21.86
N ALA A 331 11.97 -12.93 22.41
CA ALA A 331 10.94 -12.22 21.68
C ALA A 331 11.40 -10.77 21.40
N VAL A 332 11.11 -10.28 20.21
CA VAL A 332 11.33 -8.89 19.82
C VAL A 332 9.98 -8.20 19.79
N PHE A 333 9.91 -7.03 20.40
CA PHE A 333 8.71 -6.22 20.46
C PHE A 333 8.94 -4.87 19.79
N LEU A 334 7.92 -4.36 19.15
CA LEU A 334 7.79 -2.98 18.71
C LEU A 334 7.08 -2.19 19.78
N ASP A 335 7.83 -1.35 20.48
CA ASP A 335 7.27 -0.44 21.48
C ASP A 335 6.90 0.88 20.79
N VAL A 336 5.62 1.18 20.72
CA VAL A 336 5.16 2.51 20.33
C VAL A 336 5.21 3.39 21.57
N MET A 337 6.06 4.42 21.54
CA MET A 337 6.33 5.30 22.67
C MET A 337 5.58 6.62 22.51
N SER A 338 4.97 7.11 23.57
CA SER A 338 4.48 8.50 23.66
C SER A 338 5.01 9.13 24.94
N SER A 339 5.67 10.28 24.83
CA SER A 339 6.25 11.01 25.98
C SER A 339 7.16 10.14 26.86
N GLY A 340 7.90 9.21 26.27
CA GLY A 340 8.82 8.32 26.99
C GLY A 340 8.18 7.10 27.66
N THR A 341 6.88 6.88 27.47
CA THR A 341 6.15 5.72 28.00
C THR A 341 5.72 4.81 26.85
N VAL A 342 5.85 3.49 27.03
CA VAL A 342 5.31 2.50 26.08
C VAL A 342 3.79 2.56 26.16
N VAL A 343 3.14 2.93 25.06
CA VAL A 343 1.68 3.01 24.95
C VAL A 343 1.10 1.84 24.17
N LYS A 344 1.92 1.16 23.36
CA LYS A 344 1.54 -0.05 22.64
C LYS A 344 2.79 -0.91 22.42
N GLU A 345 2.64 -2.20 22.61
CA GLU A 345 3.65 -3.21 22.37
C GLU A 345 3.14 -4.17 21.30
N ILE A 346 3.95 -4.41 20.26
CA ILE A 346 3.62 -5.32 19.17
C ILE A 346 4.66 -6.42 19.18
N ALA A 347 4.24 -7.66 19.42
CA ALA A 347 5.12 -8.80 19.31
C ALA A 347 5.50 -9.02 17.84
N VAL A 348 6.80 -9.02 17.57
CA VAL A 348 7.33 -9.22 16.21
C VAL A 348 7.87 -10.64 16.11
N THR A 349 7.24 -11.47 15.31
CA THR A 349 7.81 -12.75 14.91
C THR A 349 8.48 -12.54 13.55
N SER A 350 9.80 -12.61 13.52
CA SER A 350 10.54 -12.52 12.26
C SER A 350 10.81 -13.95 11.77
N ALA A 351 10.54 -14.19 10.51
CA ALA A 351 10.97 -15.44 9.85
C ALA A 351 12.52 -15.53 9.74
N PHE A 352 13.21 -14.49 10.16
CA PHE A 352 14.67 -14.37 10.03
C PHE A 352 15.33 -14.29 11.40
N SER A 353 16.42 -15.01 11.57
CA SER A 353 17.24 -15.08 12.79
C SER A 353 18.09 -13.83 13.06
N SER A 354 17.72 -12.69 12.51
CA SER A 354 18.51 -11.45 12.60
C SER A 354 17.78 -10.37 13.38
N PRO A 355 18.46 -9.57 14.22
CA PRO A 355 17.84 -8.48 14.94
C PRO A 355 17.27 -7.41 13.98
N ILE A 356 16.15 -6.86 14.36
CA ILE A 356 15.40 -5.83 13.65
C ILE A 356 15.77 -4.47 14.26
N TYR A 357 15.93 -3.45 13.43
CA TYR A 357 16.31 -2.10 13.85
C TYR A 357 15.37 -1.07 13.26
N PHE A 358 15.20 0.04 13.99
CA PHE A 358 14.33 1.13 13.59
C PHE A 358 15.13 2.42 13.48
N ARG A 359 14.87 3.19 12.43
CA ARG A 359 15.34 4.57 12.31
C ARG A 359 14.17 5.50 12.03
N ASN A 360 14.33 6.80 12.28
CA ASN A 360 13.38 7.77 11.78
C ASN A 360 13.46 7.79 10.25
N ALA A 361 12.31 7.78 9.58
CA ALA A 361 12.27 7.90 8.14
C ALA A 361 12.96 9.21 7.70
N PRO A 362 13.74 9.20 6.60
CA PRO A 362 14.44 10.40 6.13
C PRO A 362 13.52 11.59 5.84
N SER A 363 12.26 11.32 5.49
CA SER A 363 11.19 12.32 5.32
C SER A 363 10.78 13.02 6.62
N GLY A 364 11.24 12.55 7.78
CA GLY A 364 10.83 13.05 9.10
C GLY A 364 9.42 12.62 9.53
N ALA A 365 8.70 11.87 8.70
CA ALA A 365 7.34 11.41 8.97
C ALA A 365 7.32 9.90 9.19
N GLY A 366 7.69 9.44 10.38
CA GLY A 366 7.55 8.03 10.78
C GLY A 366 8.85 7.32 11.13
N THR A 367 8.74 6.03 11.36
CA THR A 367 9.84 5.13 11.71
C THR A 367 9.97 4.05 10.65
N GLU A 368 11.16 3.88 10.13
CA GLU A 368 11.49 2.84 9.16
C GLU A 368 12.14 1.66 9.88
N MET A 369 11.68 0.46 9.59
CA MET A 369 12.31 -0.76 10.06
C MET A 369 13.36 -1.22 9.04
N LEU A 370 14.59 -1.41 9.51
CA LEU A 370 15.70 -1.81 8.67
C LEU A 370 16.05 -3.28 8.88
N TYR A 371 16.25 -3.95 7.78
CA TYR A 371 16.76 -5.31 7.72
C TYR A 371 18.12 -5.31 7.04
N GLY A 372 19.13 -5.82 7.71
CA GLY A 372 20.47 -5.83 7.17
C GLY A 372 21.32 -4.61 7.59
N THR A 373 22.61 -4.68 7.32
CA THR A 373 23.60 -3.64 7.65
C THR A 373 24.12 -2.99 6.39
N PRO A 374 24.30 -1.64 6.31
CA PRO A 374 25.10 -1.03 5.26
C PRO A 374 26.54 -1.54 5.40
N CYS A 375 27.09 -2.20 4.38
CA CYS A 375 28.43 -2.82 4.45
C CYS A 375 29.09 -3.04 3.09
N TYR A 376 30.39 -3.16 3.09
CA TYR A 376 31.20 -3.70 2.00
C TYR A 376 31.32 -5.21 2.12
N CYS A 377 31.52 -5.89 0.98
CA CYS A 377 31.93 -7.29 0.96
C CYS A 377 33.47 -7.40 0.99
N PRO A 378 34.05 -8.53 1.48
CA PRO A 378 35.48 -8.79 1.40
C PRO A 378 36.01 -8.67 -0.03
N GLY A 379 37.24 -8.20 -0.17
CA GLY A 379 37.90 -7.92 -1.45
C GLY A 379 37.66 -6.52 -1.97
N THR A 380 36.74 -5.75 -1.37
CA THR A 380 36.52 -4.33 -1.72
C THR A 380 37.77 -3.51 -1.35
N LEU A 381 38.33 -2.79 -2.32
CA LEU A 381 39.47 -1.94 -2.09
C LEU A 381 39.06 -0.54 -1.66
N ILE A 382 39.48 -0.15 -0.47
CA ILE A 382 39.26 1.17 0.13
C ILE A 382 40.50 2.04 -0.06
N GLN A 383 40.28 3.30 -0.45
CA GLN A 383 41.37 4.23 -0.68
C GLN A 383 41.99 4.71 0.65
N THR A 384 43.32 4.53 0.78
CA THR A 384 44.10 5.04 1.92
C THR A 384 45.21 6.00 1.43
N PRO A 385 45.86 6.78 2.29
CA PRO A 385 46.99 7.61 1.89
C PRO A 385 48.18 6.83 1.28
N GLN A 386 48.26 5.52 1.56
CA GLN A 386 49.31 4.64 1.05
C GLN A 386 48.88 3.84 -0.19
N GLY A 387 47.68 4.07 -0.71
CA GLY A 387 47.09 3.36 -1.83
C GLY A 387 45.83 2.57 -1.44
N GLU A 388 45.31 1.80 -2.37
CA GLU A 388 44.13 0.97 -2.15
C GLU A 388 44.47 -0.26 -1.29
N ARG A 389 43.60 -0.55 -0.28
CA ARG A 389 43.73 -1.75 0.59
C ARG A 389 42.42 -2.49 0.69
N PRO A 390 42.43 -3.85 0.75
CA PRO A 390 41.22 -4.64 1.00
C PRO A 390 40.58 -4.26 2.33
N VAL A 391 39.24 -4.15 2.35
CA VAL A 391 38.46 -3.71 3.53
C VAL A 391 38.67 -4.67 4.73
N GLU A 392 38.88 -5.95 4.46
CA GLU A 392 39.15 -6.98 5.49
C GLU A 392 40.50 -6.85 6.16
N ASP A 393 41.47 -6.21 5.51
CA ASP A 393 42.84 -6.00 5.99
C ASP A 393 43.01 -4.71 6.78
N LEU A 394 41.95 -3.87 6.84
CA LEU A 394 41.95 -2.62 7.59
C LEU A 394 41.79 -2.89 9.09
N VAL A 395 42.44 -2.07 9.89
CA VAL A 395 42.39 -2.11 11.35
C VAL A 395 42.02 -0.74 11.92
N ILE A 396 41.53 -0.72 13.17
CA ILE A 396 41.23 0.52 13.88
C ILE A 396 42.49 1.38 13.98
N GLY A 397 42.39 2.65 13.65
CA GLY A 397 43.48 3.61 13.60
C GLY A 397 44.13 3.78 12.21
N ASP A 398 43.89 2.88 11.25
CA ASP A 398 44.31 3.08 9.87
C ASP A 398 43.65 4.35 9.30
N LEU A 399 44.44 5.08 8.47
CA LEU A 399 43.91 6.30 7.81
C LEU A 399 43.20 5.95 6.51
N ILE A 400 41.99 6.44 6.34
CA ILE A 400 41.18 6.33 5.14
C ILE A 400 41.07 7.70 4.46
N LEU A 401 41.24 7.73 3.12
CA LEU A 401 40.97 8.93 2.34
C LEU A 401 39.44 9.06 2.09
N THR A 402 38.92 10.19 2.48
CA THR A 402 37.54 10.58 2.17
C THR A 402 37.43 11.19 0.76
N ALA A 403 36.22 11.34 0.25
CA ALA A 403 35.97 11.97 -1.04
C ALA A 403 36.38 13.47 -1.06
N SER A 404 36.45 14.14 0.09
CA SER A 404 37.01 15.51 0.24
C SER A 404 38.53 15.55 0.13
N GLY A 405 39.21 14.40 0.24
CA GLY A 405 40.66 14.30 0.26
C GLY A 405 41.29 14.28 1.65
N ASP A 406 40.48 14.35 2.69
CA ASP A 406 40.93 14.27 4.08
C ASP A 406 41.33 12.83 4.44
N ALA A 407 42.37 12.69 5.25
CA ALA A 407 42.82 11.39 5.79
C ALA A 407 42.33 11.25 7.24
N LEU A 408 41.34 10.41 7.46
CA LEU A 408 40.67 10.23 8.77
C LEU A 408 40.96 8.83 9.33
N PRO A 409 41.19 8.70 10.66
CA PRO A 409 41.45 7.40 11.27
C PRO A 409 40.15 6.58 11.41
N ILE A 410 40.25 5.28 11.18
CA ILE A 410 39.17 4.35 11.48
C ILE A 410 38.94 4.30 12.99
N ARG A 411 37.72 4.58 13.41
CA ARG A 411 37.30 4.52 14.79
C ARG A 411 36.86 3.12 15.21
N TRP A 412 36.11 2.45 14.31
CA TRP A 412 35.63 1.09 14.54
C TRP A 412 35.34 0.38 13.22
N ILE A 413 35.37 -0.96 13.25
CA ILE A 413 35.06 -1.80 12.10
C ILE A 413 34.00 -2.82 12.52
N GLY A 414 32.78 -2.66 11.99
CA GLY A 414 31.69 -3.61 12.16
C GLY A 414 31.86 -4.83 11.27
N ARG A 415 31.59 -6.02 11.81
CA ARG A 415 31.65 -7.28 11.08
C ARG A 415 30.39 -8.09 11.27
N ARG A 416 29.84 -8.60 10.15
CA ARG A 416 28.68 -9.47 10.14
C ARG A 416 28.81 -10.56 9.08
N ALA A 417 28.23 -11.73 9.35
CA ALA A 417 28.12 -12.81 8.38
C ALA A 417 26.73 -13.42 8.42
N TYR A 418 26.28 -13.90 7.28
CA TYR A 418 25.04 -14.64 7.15
C TYR A 418 25.33 -15.99 6.50
N ASP A 419 24.58 -17.01 6.89
CA ASP A 419 24.62 -18.29 6.18
C ASP A 419 23.85 -18.14 4.86
N PRO A 420 24.46 -18.43 3.70
CA PRO A 420 23.80 -18.30 2.40
C PRO A 420 22.53 -19.15 2.25
N LEU A 421 22.44 -20.29 2.96
CA LEU A 421 21.26 -21.15 2.92
C LEU A 421 20.02 -20.46 3.53
N PHE A 422 20.23 -19.74 4.63
CA PHE A 422 19.15 -19.00 5.30
C PHE A 422 18.90 -17.61 4.68
N ALA A 423 19.81 -17.11 3.86
CA ALA A 423 19.66 -15.85 3.15
C ALA A 423 19.01 -16.03 1.76
N TYR A 424 18.73 -17.26 1.32
CA TYR A 424 18.16 -17.52 0.00
C TYR A 424 16.81 -16.83 -0.16
N GLY A 425 16.68 -16.06 -1.26
CA GLY A 425 15.46 -15.28 -1.53
C GLY A 425 15.30 -14.00 -0.71
N ASN A 426 16.15 -13.76 0.29
CA ASN A 426 16.07 -12.56 1.12
C ASN A 426 16.79 -11.37 0.45
N ARG A 427 16.03 -10.54 -0.25
CA ARG A 427 16.54 -9.36 -0.98
C ARG A 427 17.18 -8.32 -0.06
N ASP A 428 16.85 -8.29 1.22
CA ASP A 428 17.38 -7.32 2.18
C ASP A 428 18.78 -7.71 2.72
N VAL A 429 19.19 -8.94 2.44
CA VAL A 429 20.49 -9.48 2.88
C VAL A 429 21.42 -9.83 1.71
N LEU A 430 20.84 -10.20 0.55
CA LEU A 430 21.63 -10.63 -0.61
C LEU A 430 22.43 -9.46 -1.21
N PRO A 431 23.76 -9.64 -1.47
CA PRO A 431 24.63 -8.56 -1.93
C PRO A 431 24.22 -7.96 -3.27
N ILE A 432 24.53 -6.68 -3.45
CA ILE A 432 24.39 -5.96 -4.72
C ILE A 432 25.77 -5.83 -5.37
N LEU A 433 25.84 -6.26 -6.62
CA LEU A 433 27.02 -6.15 -7.48
C LEU A 433 26.89 -4.96 -8.42
N PHE A 434 27.83 -4.05 -8.33
CA PHE A 434 28.06 -2.97 -9.29
C PHE A 434 29.18 -3.42 -10.23
N HIS A 435 28.87 -3.67 -11.49
CA HIS A 435 29.91 -3.93 -12.47
C HIS A 435 30.79 -2.71 -12.70
N LYS A 436 32.07 -2.93 -12.99
CA LYS A 436 33.00 -1.88 -13.37
C LYS A 436 32.37 -0.90 -14.35
N GLY A 437 32.41 0.39 -14.04
CA GLY A 437 31.85 1.47 -14.88
C GLY A 437 30.32 1.64 -14.79
N SER A 438 29.60 0.85 -14.00
CA SER A 438 28.13 0.87 -13.95
C SER A 438 27.52 2.18 -13.47
N LEU A 439 28.27 2.99 -12.73
CA LEU A 439 27.84 4.31 -12.23
C LEU A 439 28.16 5.46 -13.20
N GLY A 440 28.81 5.18 -14.34
CA GLY A 440 29.34 6.19 -15.24
C GLY A 440 30.75 6.65 -14.84
N ASN A 441 31.39 7.49 -15.65
CA ASN A 441 32.73 8.05 -15.43
C ASN A 441 33.79 6.98 -15.06
N ASN A 442 33.64 5.78 -15.59
CA ASN A 442 34.50 4.62 -15.30
C ASN A 442 34.51 4.20 -13.80
N LEU A 443 33.42 4.46 -13.09
CA LEU A 443 33.20 4.07 -11.69
C LEU A 443 32.13 2.98 -11.57
N PRO A 444 32.29 2.02 -10.65
CA PRO A 444 33.52 1.72 -9.92
C PRO A 444 34.64 1.28 -10.87
N LYS A 445 35.90 1.39 -10.45
CA LYS A 445 37.10 0.99 -11.26
C LYS A 445 37.20 -0.52 -11.49
N ARG A 446 36.63 -1.31 -10.58
CA ARG A 446 36.50 -2.77 -10.60
C ARG A 446 35.08 -3.11 -10.13
N ASP A 447 34.67 -4.35 -10.27
CA ASP A 447 33.38 -4.81 -9.72
C ASP A 447 33.34 -4.56 -8.20
N LEU A 448 32.32 -3.89 -7.74
CA LEU A 448 32.11 -3.52 -6.34
C LEU A 448 30.88 -4.27 -5.81
N THR A 449 31.03 -4.97 -4.68
CA THR A 449 29.93 -5.68 -4.05
C THR A 449 29.68 -5.12 -2.66
N VAL A 450 28.42 -4.75 -2.41
CA VAL A 450 27.97 -4.16 -1.13
C VAL A 450 26.67 -4.79 -0.65
N SER A 451 26.31 -4.55 0.60
CA SER A 451 24.98 -4.93 1.11
C SER A 451 23.88 -4.04 0.50
N PRO A 452 22.61 -4.50 0.50
CA PRO A 452 21.50 -3.77 -0.11
C PRO A 452 21.31 -2.34 0.39
N LEU A 453 21.50 -2.12 1.69
CA LEU A 453 21.28 -0.81 2.33
C LEU A 453 22.52 0.10 2.31
N HIS A 454 23.66 -0.37 1.82
CA HIS A 454 24.87 0.46 1.71
C HIS A 454 24.66 1.56 0.67
N ALA A 455 24.81 2.83 1.07
CA ALA A 455 24.53 3.94 0.16
C ALA A 455 25.76 4.37 -0.65
N MET A 456 25.50 4.57 -1.94
CA MET A 456 26.42 5.21 -2.87
C MET A 456 26.10 6.70 -2.96
N LEU A 457 27.11 7.56 -3.02
CA LEU A 457 26.89 8.98 -3.27
C LEU A 457 26.77 9.25 -4.77
N ILE A 458 25.58 9.66 -5.22
CA ILE A 458 25.28 9.98 -6.62
C ILE A 458 24.56 11.30 -6.67
N ASP A 459 25.04 12.25 -7.47
CA ASP A 459 24.46 13.60 -7.65
C ASP A 459 24.19 14.34 -6.32
N GLY A 460 25.04 14.09 -5.30
CA GLY A 460 24.93 14.71 -3.99
C GLY A 460 23.97 14.02 -3.02
N TYR A 461 23.37 12.88 -3.41
CA TYR A 461 22.49 12.07 -2.58
C TYR A 461 23.12 10.74 -2.19
N LEU A 462 22.89 10.30 -0.96
CA LEU A 462 23.16 8.94 -0.50
C LEU A 462 22.02 8.02 -0.92
N ILE A 463 22.27 7.13 -1.86
CA ILE A 463 21.25 6.22 -2.41
C ILE A 463 21.62 4.78 -2.06
N PRO A 464 20.77 4.04 -1.29
CA PRO A 464 21.00 2.63 -1.01
C PRO A 464 21.16 1.81 -2.29
N ALA A 465 22.12 0.90 -2.32
CA ALA A 465 22.47 0.09 -3.48
C ALA A 465 21.27 -0.65 -4.09
N LEU A 466 20.34 -1.08 -3.24
CA LEU A 466 19.14 -1.78 -3.67
C LEU A 466 18.26 -0.96 -4.61
N HIS A 467 18.15 0.36 -4.38
CA HIS A 467 17.38 1.27 -5.24
C HIS A 467 18.06 1.58 -6.57
N LEU A 468 19.30 1.16 -6.74
CA LEU A 468 20.09 1.33 -7.96
C LEU A 468 20.10 0.08 -8.86
N VAL A 469 19.55 -1.05 -8.40
CA VAL A 469 19.47 -2.30 -9.18
C VAL A 469 18.72 -2.05 -10.48
N ASN A 470 19.36 -2.34 -11.62
CA ASN A 470 18.82 -2.08 -12.95
C ASN A 470 18.75 -3.33 -13.85
N ASP A 471 19.07 -4.51 -13.30
CA ASP A 471 19.07 -5.82 -13.96
C ASP A 471 20.00 -5.96 -15.17
N HIS A 472 20.94 -5.01 -15.35
CA HIS A 472 21.93 -5.01 -16.45
C HIS A 472 23.37 -4.88 -15.95
N SER A 473 23.67 -3.80 -15.26
CA SER A 473 25.02 -3.49 -14.78
C SER A 473 25.12 -3.37 -13.25
N ILE A 474 23.98 -3.27 -12.59
CA ILE A 474 23.84 -3.28 -11.13
C ILE A 474 22.82 -4.38 -10.82
N LEU A 475 23.30 -5.44 -10.18
CA LEU A 475 22.57 -6.70 -10.03
C LEU A 475 22.54 -7.14 -8.57
N GLN A 476 21.44 -7.78 -8.16
CA GLN A 476 21.43 -8.48 -6.89
C GLN A 476 21.87 -9.94 -7.05
N ILE A 477 22.91 -10.35 -6.32
CA ILE A 477 23.45 -11.71 -6.39
C ILE A 477 22.50 -12.68 -5.70
N GLN A 478 21.86 -13.57 -6.47
CA GLN A 478 20.83 -14.48 -5.94
C GLN A 478 21.39 -15.68 -5.17
N LYS A 479 22.59 -16.14 -5.49
CA LYS A 479 23.24 -17.32 -4.89
C LYS A 479 24.71 -17.02 -4.58
N PRO A 480 24.99 -16.19 -3.57
CA PRO A 480 26.39 -15.96 -3.15
C PRO A 480 26.94 -17.19 -2.44
N GLU A 481 28.22 -17.48 -2.65
CA GLU A 481 28.92 -18.57 -1.92
C GLU A 481 29.10 -18.23 -0.44
N THR A 482 29.34 -16.97 -0.14
CA THR A 482 29.47 -16.44 1.23
C THR A 482 28.81 -15.08 1.32
N ILE A 483 28.27 -14.76 2.50
CA ILE A 483 27.76 -13.43 2.82
C ILE A 483 28.51 -12.93 4.04
N ARG A 484 29.53 -12.10 3.80
CA ARG A 484 30.29 -11.42 4.85
C ARG A 484 30.27 -9.94 4.59
N TYR A 485 30.02 -9.18 5.63
CA TYR A 485 29.83 -7.75 5.59
C TYR A 485 30.76 -7.06 6.57
N ILE A 486 31.43 -6.01 6.10
CA ILE A 486 32.38 -5.20 6.86
C ILE A 486 32.01 -3.75 6.66
N HIS A 487 31.91 -2.99 7.75
CA HIS A 487 31.64 -1.56 7.67
C HIS A 487 32.67 -0.77 8.48
N ILE A 488 33.02 0.42 7.98
CA ILE A 488 34.05 1.29 8.53
C ILE A 488 33.39 2.50 9.18
N GLU A 489 33.67 2.73 10.45
CA GLU A 489 33.25 3.94 11.19
C GLU A 489 34.42 4.91 11.33
N LEU A 490 34.14 6.18 11.06
CA LEU A 490 34.99 7.32 11.35
C LEU A 490 34.42 8.14 12.53
N ASP A 491 35.09 9.20 12.97
CA ASP A 491 34.58 10.06 14.04
C ASP A 491 33.28 10.80 13.64
N SER A 492 33.10 11.06 12.35
CA SER A 492 31.88 11.59 11.75
C SER A 492 31.51 10.78 10.53
N HIS A 493 30.22 10.73 10.19
CA HIS A 493 29.78 10.13 8.95
C HIS A 493 30.37 10.89 7.75
N ASP A 494 30.99 10.17 6.83
CA ASP A 494 31.71 10.73 5.69
C ASP A 494 31.62 9.82 4.46
N ILE A 495 32.16 10.27 3.33
CA ILE A 495 32.17 9.54 2.07
C ILE A 495 33.56 8.93 1.84
N LEU A 496 33.60 7.62 1.75
CA LEU A 496 34.79 6.82 1.43
C LEU A 496 34.86 6.56 -0.07
N LEU A 497 36.05 6.18 -0.55
CA LEU A 497 36.27 5.74 -1.93
C LEU A 497 36.49 4.22 -1.96
N ALA A 498 35.44 3.49 -2.34
CA ALA A 498 35.44 2.04 -2.50
C ALA A 498 35.50 1.68 -3.99
N GLU A 499 36.54 0.97 -4.43
CA GLU A 499 36.84 0.76 -5.85
C GLU A 499 36.85 2.09 -6.65
N GLY A 500 37.22 3.18 -5.98
CA GLY A 500 37.16 4.54 -6.49
C GLY A 500 35.78 5.19 -6.52
N ALA A 501 34.71 4.46 -6.25
CA ALA A 501 33.36 4.98 -6.18
C ALA A 501 33.05 5.58 -4.80
N PRO A 502 32.39 6.77 -4.73
CA PRO A 502 32.04 7.38 -3.47
C PRO A 502 30.88 6.64 -2.79
N SER A 503 31.08 6.26 -1.54
CA SER A 503 30.11 5.50 -0.74
C SER A 503 30.22 5.85 0.74
N GLU A 504 29.16 5.57 1.51
CA GLU A 504 29.06 6.00 2.91
C GLU A 504 30.01 5.26 3.86
N SER A 505 30.48 5.95 4.91
CA SER A 505 31.01 5.34 6.13
C SER A 505 29.87 4.90 7.05
N PHE A 506 30.16 4.16 8.13
CA PHE A 506 29.15 3.77 9.10
C PHE A 506 28.64 4.97 9.90
N LEU A 507 27.32 5.09 10.00
CA LEU A 507 26.63 5.99 10.92
C LEU A 507 25.85 5.14 11.94
N ASP A 508 26.10 5.33 13.23
CA ASP A 508 25.30 4.67 14.26
C ASP A 508 23.96 5.38 14.46
N ASP A 509 23.00 4.98 13.66
CA ASP A 509 21.59 5.36 13.82
C ASP A 509 20.80 4.38 14.71
N ARG A 510 21.47 3.77 15.67
CA ARG A 510 21.09 2.65 16.55
C ARG A 510 21.26 1.28 15.91
N SER A 511 21.97 1.19 14.79
CA SER A 511 22.20 -0.05 14.04
C SER A 511 23.47 -0.81 14.44
N ARG A 512 24.31 -0.27 15.34
CA ARG A 512 25.55 -0.91 15.79
C ARG A 512 25.36 -2.33 16.34
N GLY A 513 24.27 -2.55 17.11
CA GLY A 513 23.92 -3.87 17.64
C GLY A 513 23.73 -4.96 16.58
N MET A 514 23.62 -4.60 15.29
CA MET A 514 23.53 -5.53 14.17
C MET A 514 24.83 -6.28 13.89
N PHE A 515 25.96 -5.76 14.34
CA PHE A 515 27.27 -6.36 14.09
C PHE A 515 27.62 -7.38 15.18
N HIS A 516 28.21 -8.51 14.78
CA HIS A 516 28.61 -9.56 15.72
C HIS A 516 29.61 -9.07 16.77
N ASN A 517 30.37 -8.03 16.41
CA ASN A 517 31.39 -7.44 17.27
C ASN A 517 31.01 -6.06 17.84
N ALA A 518 29.71 -5.78 17.99
CA ALA A 518 29.23 -4.52 18.58
C ALA A 518 29.81 -4.25 19.99
N HIS A 519 29.99 -5.30 20.78
CA HIS A 519 30.57 -5.24 22.13
C HIS A 519 32.00 -4.69 22.16
N GLU A 520 32.77 -4.83 21.08
CA GLU A 520 34.12 -4.26 20.96
C GLU A 520 34.09 -2.72 21.03
N TYR A 521 33.07 -2.10 20.44
CA TYR A 521 32.91 -0.66 20.49
C TYR A 521 32.63 -0.18 21.91
N GLU A 522 31.76 -0.87 22.64
CA GLU A 522 31.44 -0.53 24.02
C GLU A 522 32.66 -0.67 24.95
N ALA A 523 33.50 -1.66 24.69
CA ALA A 523 34.75 -1.84 25.41
C ALA A 523 35.78 -0.73 25.09
N LEU A 524 35.86 -0.28 23.84
CA LEU A 524 36.79 0.80 23.43
C LEU A 524 36.31 2.18 23.90
N TYR A 525 35.00 2.40 23.94
CA TYR A 525 34.40 3.70 24.19
C TYR A 525 33.29 3.65 25.27
N PRO A 526 33.59 3.22 26.50
CA PRO A 526 32.59 2.98 27.55
C PRO A 526 31.85 4.26 28.00
N ALA A 527 32.45 5.42 27.77
CA ALA A 527 31.86 6.74 28.11
C ALA A 527 31.32 7.51 26.90
N ALA A 528 31.22 6.88 25.73
CA ALA A 528 30.75 7.56 24.52
C ALA A 528 29.28 7.98 24.71
N LEU A 529 29.03 9.29 24.73
CA LEU A 529 27.68 9.84 24.67
C LEU A 529 27.10 9.56 23.29
N ARG A 530 25.93 8.95 23.24
CA ARG A 530 25.19 8.77 21.99
C ARG A 530 24.75 10.13 21.47
N GLN A 531 25.31 10.53 20.34
CA GLN A 531 24.86 11.74 19.65
C GLN A 531 23.74 11.38 18.67
N PRO A 532 22.82 12.33 18.36
CA PRO A 532 21.87 12.13 17.28
C PRO A 532 22.59 11.86 15.96
N PRO A 533 22.15 10.84 15.17
CA PRO A 533 22.78 10.53 13.90
C PRO A 533 22.65 11.70 12.94
N ARG A 534 23.75 12.05 12.26
CA ARG A 534 23.79 13.10 11.26
C ARG A 534 24.47 12.61 9.99
N TYR A 535 23.70 12.45 8.93
CA TYR A 535 24.21 12.11 7.61
C TYR A 535 25.06 13.24 7.02
N CYS A 536 26.14 12.89 6.34
CA CYS A 536 27.02 13.86 5.65
C CYS A 536 26.39 14.40 4.34
N ALA A 537 25.39 13.71 3.78
CA ALA A 537 24.61 14.13 2.62
C ALA A 537 23.15 13.69 2.76
N PRO A 538 22.21 14.33 2.03
CA PRO A 538 20.81 13.90 2.02
C PRO A 538 20.67 12.46 1.52
N ARG A 539 19.81 11.67 2.17
CA ARG A 539 19.49 10.30 1.76
C ARG A 539 18.28 10.32 0.82
N LEU A 540 18.35 9.52 -0.26
CA LEU A 540 17.31 9.46 -1.29
C LEU A 540 16.90 8.00 -1.50
N GLU A 541 15.65 7.68 -1.17
CA GLU A 541 15.11 6.30 -1.22
C GLU A 541 13.85 6.20 -2.09
N ASP A 542 13.22 7.32 -2.43
CA ASP A 542 12.05 7.42 -3.30
C ASP A 542 12.01 8.75 -4.06
N GLY A 543 10.95 8.95 -4.84
CA GLY A 543 10.68 10.23 -5.50
C GLY A 543 11.20 10.35 -6.93
N PRO A 544 10.87 11.48 -7.60
CA PRO A 544 11.19 11.70 -9.01
C PRO A 544 12.69 11.81 -9.28
N GLU A 545 13.49 12.31 -8.34
CA GLU A 545 14.94 12.42 -8.45
C GLU A 545 15.58 11.03 -8.52
N LEU A 546 15.15 10.10 -7.65
CA LEU A 546 15.60 8.70 -7.70
C LEU A 546 15.23 8.03 -9.02
N ALA A 547 14.00 8.25 -9.50
CA ALA A 547 13.54 7.69 -10.77
C ALA A 547 14.37 8.20 -11.96
N GLN A 548 14.78 9.47 -11.96
CA GLN A 548 15.65 10.06 -12.97
C GLN A 548 17.06 9.45 -12.94
N ILE A 549 17.65 9.33 -11.74
CA ILE A 549 18.97 8.71 -11.56
C ILE A 549 18.94 7.25 -12.03
N HIS A 550 17.94 6.48 -11.59
CA HIS A 550 17.77 5.09 -12.00
C HIS A 550 17.62 4.94 -13.53
N SER A 551 16.79 5.78 -14.16
CA SER A 551 16.60 5.78 -15.61
C SER A 551 17.91 6.08 -16.35
N ARG A 552 18.69 7.08 -15.89
CA ARG A 552 19.99 7.43 -16.46
C ARG A 552 20.99 6.27 -16.37
N LEU A 553 21.08 5.60 -15.21
CA LEU A 553 21.96 4.45 -15.01
C LEU A 553 21.53 3.26 -15.86
N LYS A 554 20.23 3.05 -16.03
CA LYS A 554 19.68 1.99 -16.91
C LYS A 554 19.99 2.25 -18.39
N GLU A 555 19.87 3.47 -18.87
CA GLU A 555 20.27 3.85 -20.24
C GLU A 555 21.79 3.73 -20.43
N HIS A 556 22.59 4.18 -19.46
CA HIS A 556 24.03 3.99 -19.47
C HIS A 556 24.39 2.50 -19.58
N ALA A 557 23.72 1.65 -18.81
CA ALA A 557 23.95 0.20 -18.84
C ALA A 557 23.68 -0.41 -20.22
N LYS A 558 22.61 -0.03 -20.90
CA LYS A 558 22.28 -0.51 -22.25
C LYS A 558 23.37 -0.16 -23.27
N CYS A 559 23.99 1.00 -23.16
CA CYS A 559 25.05 1.44 -24.05
C CYS A 559 26.37 0.70 -23.82
N PHE A 560 26.75 0.43 -22.57
CA PHE A 560 28.06 -0.11 -22.21
C PHE A 560 28.07 -1.62 -21.93
N PHE A 561 26.90 -2.25 -21.74
CA PHE A 561 26.74 -3.68 -21.44
C PHE A 561 25.73 -4.37 -22.37
N PRO A 562 25.84 -4.23 -23.71
CA PRO A 562 24.78 -4.63 -24.66
C PRO A 562 24.48 -6.14 -24.69
N ASN A 563 25.30 -7.01 -24.10
CA ASN A 563 25.20 -8.47 -24.20
C ASN A 563 24.89 -9.20 -22.87
N LYS A 564 24.47 -8.49 -21.83
CA LYS A 564 24.06 -9.12 -20.54
C LYS A 564 22.56 -9.01 -20.31
N ALA A 565 21.71 -9.33 -21.31
CA ALA A 565 20.33 -9.69 -21.05
C ALA A 565 20.28 -11.15 -20.59
N ALA A 566 19.71 -11.38 -19.40
CA ALA A 566 19.67 -12.63 -18.65
C ALA A 566 19.10 -13.82 -19.40
#